data_178b109d39a460aacc424bdd056bb4e8
#
_entry.id   178b109d39a460aacc424bdd056bb4e8
#
_cell.length_a   1.000
_cell.length_b   1.000
_cell.length_c   1.000
_cell.angle_alpha   90.00
_cell.angle_beta   90.00
_cell.angle_gamma   90.00
#
_symmetry.space_group_name_H-M   'P 1'
#
loop_
_entity.id
_entity.type
_entity.pdbx_description
1 polymer ?
#
loop_
_entity_poly.entity_id
_entity_poly.type
_entity_poly.pdbx_seq_one_letter_code
_entity_poly.pdbx_strand_id
1 'polypeptide(L)'
;MSTQRNARPSGATAQASDQPAPRLFVFIALLLAIVFVIAVLAGAKVLANRQTYTPVAMGPVDAPGAQSTQCTDAVGSAPDKLADFRQVEVMDPAPEGVLAYRDSSGTELTIRCGVTLPDQYTVMSPIHQTEDTEWFEVKDATPGSSLHTWYSVTGTPEFAVTSEADTDSVVDALSEFSPLVTDANGDSEAPTANALPLVEDKKAKGSKAVCTKFANKLPEEIEGYRRLSADEAKQTLADNAKASGAERGKNVTNAERAIDTGAVIYQPKESGFEPVVIRCGVKFPSEYRPGERVTQVDSVPWFDAPALAKGSTSGRWYAIGHEQVVAVAMPQASGDGVIPAVSDAIEASMKTR
;
A
#
# COMPACT_ATOMS: atom_id res chain seq x y z
N MET A 1 -59.11 -73.78 47.23
CA MET A 1 -58.58 -74.32 45.97
C MET A 1 -59.25 -73.62 44.85
N SER A 2 -58.68 -72.54 44.34
CA SER A 2 -59.27 -71.73 43.30
C SER A 2 -58.22 -71.44 42.25
N THR A 3 -58.50 -71.90 41.07
CA THR A 3 -57.69 -71.72 39.88
C THR A 3 -57.97 -70.37 39.26
N GLN A 4 -57.01 -69.50 39.28
CA GLN A 4 -57.11 -68.25 38.52
C GLN A 4 -56.59 -68.44 37.10
N ARG A 5 -57.44 -68.19 36.16
CA ARG A 5 -57.13 -68.09 34.70
C ARG A 5 -56.60 -66.71 34.34
N ASN A 6 -55.38 -66.62 33.89
CA ASN A 6 -54.77 -65.41 33.35
C ASN A 6 -55.37 -65.17 31.94
N ALA A 7 -56.00 -64.04 31.76
CA ALA A 7 -56.37 -63.48 30.46
C ALA A 7 -55.20 -62.64 29.90
N ARG A 8 -54.75 -62.95 28.66
CA ARG A 8 -53.80 -62.14 27.89
C ARG A 8 -54.58 -61.03 27.23
N PRO A 9 -54.07 -59.79 27.26
CA PRO A 9 -54.62 -58.68 26.39
C PRO A 9 -54.13 -58.88 24.97
N SER A 10 -55.06 -58.90 24.03
CA SER A 10 -54.79 -58.86 22.58
C SER A 10 -54.20 -57.50 22.20
N GLY A 11 -52.97 -57.49 21.74
CA GLY A 11 -52.35 -56.33 21.13
C GLY A 11 -53.01 -56.04 19.78
N ALA A 12 -53.67 -54.92 19.69
CA ALA A 12 -54.10 -54.35 18.41
C ALA A 12 -52.87 -53.76 17.68
N THR A 13 -52.36 -54.49 16.71
CA THR A 13 -51.42 -53.94 15.73
C THR A 13 -52.21 -52.98 14.81
N ALA A 14 -51.95 -51.69 15.00
CA ALA A 14 -52.39 -50.68 14.04
C ALA A 14 -51.61 -50.92 12.73
N GLN A 15 -52.29 -51.54 11.75
CA GLN A 15 -51.84 -51.60 10.36
C GLN A 15 -51.87 -50.14 9.81
N ALA A 16 -50.68 -49.57 9.65
CA ALA A 16 -50.52 -48.38 8.83
C ALA A 16 -50.99 -48.75 7.38
N SER A 17 -52.10 -48.23 6.94
CA SER A 17 -52.57 -48.37 5.57
C SER A 17 -51.62 -47.60 4.65
N ASP A 18 -50.78 -48.37 3.97
CA ASP A 18 -49.92 -47.89 2.90
C ASP A 18 -50.79 -47.62 1.64
N GLN A 19 -51.61 -46.55 1.70
CA GLN A 19 -52.28 -46.07 0.51
C GLN A 19 -51.30 -45.17 -0.24
N PRO A 20 -50.97 -45.50 -1.53
CA PRO A 20 -50.12 -44.65 -2.35
C PRO A 20 -50.80 -43.29 -2.51
N ALA A 21 -50.14 -42.25 -2.02
CA ALA A 21 -50.63 -40.87 -2.18
C ALA A 21 -50.92 -40.61 -3.66
N PRO A 22 -52.10 -40.02 -3.99
CA PRO A 22 -52.44 -39.75 -5.37
C PRO A 22 -51.32 -38.93 -6.02
N ARG A 23 -50.88 -39.34 -7.19
CA ARG A 23 -49.72 -38.77 -7.91
C ARG A 23 -49.76 -37.25 -7.95
N LEU A 24 -50.93 -36.65 -7.98
CA LEU A 24 -51.14 -35.20 -7.93
C LEU A 24 -50.60 -34.57 -6.64
N PHE A 25 -50.84 -35.16 -5.48
CA PHE A 25 -50.32 -34.65 -4.20
C PHE A 25 -48.78 -34.75 -4.10
N VAL A 26 -48.19 -35.77 -4.69
CA VAL A 26 -46.73 -35.90 -4.79
C VAL A 26 -46.13 -34.80 -5.64
N PHE A 27 -46.74 -34.50 -6.79
CA PHE A 27 -46.31 -33.40 -7.65
C PHE A 27 -46.48 -32.03 -6.96
N ILE A 28 -47.57 -31.79 -6.27
CA ILE A 28 -47.79 -30.53 -5.53
C ILE A 28 -46.77 -30.40 -4.40
N ALA A 29 -46.52 -31.46 -3.63
CA ALA A 29 -45.53 -31.46 -2.57
C ALA A 29 -44.12 -31.21 -3.11
N LEU A 30 -43.75 -31.81 -4.24
CA LEU A 30 -42.45 -31.57 -4.89
C LEU A 30 -42.31 -30.10 -5.34
N LEU A 31 -43.38 -29.57 -5.96
CA LEU A 31 -43.39 -28.20 -6.45
C LEU A 31 -43.26 -27.20 -5.26
N LEU A 32 -43.97 -27.42 -4.17
CA LEU A 32 -43.88 -26.62 -2.97
C LEU A 32 -42.49 -26.72 -2.34
N ALA A 33 -41.87 -27.92 -2.31
CA ALA A 33 -40.52 -28.10 -1.83
C ALA A 33 -39.49 -27.32 -2.66
N ILE A 34 -39.61 -27.32 -4.00
CA ILE A 34 -38.76 -26.55 -4.90
C ILE A 34 -38.94 -25.05 -4.67
N VAL A 35 -40.16 -24.56 -4.59
CA VAL A 35 -40.47 -23.15 -4.31
C VAL A 35 -39.91 -22.74 -2.95
N PHE A 36 -40.05 -23.59 -1.93
CA PHE A 36 -39.48 -23.34 -0.61
C PHE A 36 -37.95 -23.24 -0.64
N VAL A 37 -37.27 -24.17 -1.31
CA VAL A 37 -35.81 -24.15 -1.46
C VAL A 37 -35.36 -22.87 -2.19
N ILE A 38 -36.02 -22.50 -3.26
CA ILE A 38 -35.72 -21.26 -3.99
C ILE A 38 -35.94 -20.03 -3.08
N ALA A 39 -37.01 -19.99 -2.31
CA ALA A 39 -37.28 -18.90 -1.38
C ALA A 39 -36.23 -18.79 -0.26
N VAL A 40 -35.80 -19.93 0.28
CA VAL A 40 -34.74 -19.97 1.29
C VAL A 40 -33.41 -19.50 0.71
N LEU A 41 -33.03 -19.98 -0.48
CA LEU A 41 -31.79 -19.57 -1.14
C LEU A 41 -31.82 -18.07 -1.51
N ALA A 42 -32.93 -17.59 -2.01
CA ALA A 42 -33.10 -16.16 -2.31
C ALA A 42 -33.04 -15.30 -1.04
N GLY A 43 -33.72 -15.73 0.02
CA GLY A 43 -33.67 -15.05 1.32
C GLY A 43 -32.29 -15.05 1.93
N ALA A 44 -31.57 -16.17 1.89
CA ALA A 44 -30.19 -16.28 2.34
C ALA A 44 -29.25 -15.37 1.54
N LYS A 45 -29.41 -15.31 0.21
CA LYS A 45 -28.63 -14.41 -0.66
C LYS A 45 -28.88 -12.93 -0.33
N VAL A 46 -30.14 -12.54 -0.13
CA VAL A 46 -30.48 -11.17 0.25
C VAL A 46 -29.88 -10.79 1.61
N LEU A 47 -29.95 -11.70 2.59
CA LEU A 47 -29.37 -11.47 3.90
C LEU A 47 -27.84 -11.37 3.84
N ALA A 48 -27.19 -12.27 3.13
CA ALA A 48 -25.74 -12.23 2.91
C ALA A 48 -25.31 -10.91 2.24
N ASN A 49 -25.99 -10.50 1.17
CA ASN A 49 -25.69 -9.22 0.49
C ASN A 49 -25.85 -8.02 1.44
N ARG A 50 -26.86 -8.02 2.32
CA ARG A 50 -27.04 -6.93 3.29
C ARG A 50 -25.90 -6.86 4.31
N GLN A 51 -25.28 -7.98 4.67
CA GLN A 51 -24.14 -8.03 5.57
C GLN A 51 -22.84 -7.65 4.87
N THR A 52 -22.66 -8.05 3.62
CA THR A 52 -21.47 -7.75 2.82
C THR A 52 -21.38 -6.28 2.44
N TYR A 53 -22.50 -5.67 1.99
CA TYR A 53 -22.52 -4.28 1.51
C TYR A 53 -23.04 -3.30 2.58
N THR A 54 -22.46 -3.37 3.80
CA THR A 54 -22.72 -2.41 4.87
C THR A 54 -22.02 -1.09 4.61
N PRO A 55 -22.52 0.05 5.15
CA PRO A 55 -21.84 1.34 5.07
C PRO A 55 -20.42 1.28 5.64
N VAL A 56 -19.53 2.10 5.06
CA VAL A 56 -18.11 2.21 5.47
C VAL A 56 -17.90 3.46 6.30
N ALA A 57 -17.20 3.32 7.42
CA ALA A 57 -16.80 4.46 8.26
C ALA A 57 -15.47 5.04 7.74
N MET A 58 -15.45 6.32 7.39
CA MET A 58 -14.25 7.00 6.94
C MET A 58 -13.89 8.16 7.89
N GLY A 59 -12.67 8.10 8.45
CA GLY A 59 -12.15 9.20 9.28
C GLY A 59 -11.66 10.39 8.42
N PRO A 60 -11.47 11.58 9.00
CA PRO A 60 -10.88 12.72 8.30
C PRO A 60 -9.41 12.47 8.00
N VAL A 61 -8.95 12.95 6.82
CA VAL A 61 -7.53 13.00 6.42
C VAL A 61 -7.21 14.40 5.90
N ASP A 62 -5.93 14.70 5.69
CA ASP A 62 -5.49 15.94 5.05
C ASP A 62 -5.86 15.90 3.55
N ALA A 63 -6.97 16.51 3.23
CA ALA A 63 -7.51 16.62 1.87
C ALA A 63 -7.98 18.05 1.61
N PRO A 64 -7.05 19.00 1.41
CA PRO A 64 -7.38 20.42 1.29
C PRO A 64 -8.20 20.73 0.04
N GLY A 65 -8.13 19.88 -1.00
CA GLY A 65 -8.88 20.00 -2.24
C GLY A 65 -10.26 19.33 -2.24
N ALA A 66 -10.66 18.63 -1.16
CA ALA A 66 -11.87 17.80 -1.12
C ALA A 66 -13.18 18.57 -1.42
N GLN A 67 -13.23 19.86 -1.12
CA GLN A 67 -14.39 20.74 -1.37
C GLN A 67 -14.34 21.43 -2.73
N SER A 68 -13.37 21.14 -3.60
CA SER A 68 -13.31 21.71 -4.94
C SER A 68 -14.50 21.26 -5.79
N THR A 69 -14.86 22.06 -6.79
CA THR A 69 -15.91 21.68 -7.76
C THR A 69 -15.54 20.39 -8.47
N GLN A 70 -14.28 20.23 -8.84
CA GLN A 70 -13.78 19.01 -9.50
C GLN A 70 -14.00 17.75 -8.66
N CYS A 71 -13.70 17.81 -7.35
CA CYS A 71 -13.96 16.69 -6.44
C CYS A 71 -15.45 16.42 -6.27
N THR A 72 -16.26 17.47 -6.15
CA THR A 72 -17.73 17.32 -6.03
C THR A 72 -18.32 16.67 -7.26
N ASP A 73 -17.89 17.10 -8.46
CA ASP A 73 -18.38 16.58 -9.74
C ASP A 73 -17.92 15.13 -9.95
N ALA A 74 -16.66 14.81 -9.64
CA ALA A 74 -16.11 13.45 -9.74
C ALA A 74 -16.84 12.47 -8.80
N VAL A 75 -17.07 12.88 -7.54
CA VAL A 75 -17.83 12.07 -6.58
C VAL A 75 -19.30 11.89 -7.04
N GLY A 76 -19.91 12.96 -7.56
CA GLY A 76 -21.31 12.94 -8.03
C GLY A 76 -21.53 12.12 -9.29
N SER A 77 -20.49 11.92 -10.12
CA SER A 77 -20.54 11.15 -11.37
C SER A 77 -19.93 9.74 -11.26
N ALA A 78 -19.48 9.37 -10.05
CA ALA A 78 -18.86 8.06 -9.83
C ALA A 78 -19.83 6.90 -10.14
N PRO A 79 -19.37 5.82 -10.79
CA PRO A 79 -20.21 4.70 -11.14
C PRO A 79 -20.60 3.87 -9.90
N ASP A 80 -21.77 3.22 -9.96
CA ASP A 80 -22.23 2.31 -8.90
C ASP A 80 -21.33 1.07 -8.71
N LYS A 81 -20.41 0.83 -9.66
CA LYS A 81 -19.50 -0.31 -9.64
C LYS A 81 -18.17 0.05 -10.28
N LEU A 82 -17.08 -0.42 -9.68
CA LEU A 82 -15.70 -0.38 -10.20
C LEU A 82 -15.14 -1.80 -10.15
N ALA A 83 -14.87 -2.41 -11.29
CA ALA A 83 -14.50 -3.82 -11.41
C ALA A 83 -15.43 -4.73 -10.59
N ASP A 84 -14.95 -5.41 -9.57
CA ASP A 84 -15.76 -6.26 -8.69
C ASP A 84 -16.32 -5.54 -7.46
N PHE A 85 -15.96 -4.28 -7.26
CA PHE A 85 -16.39 -3.45 -6.13
C PHE A 85 -17.69 -2.71 -6.44
N ARG A 86 -18.67 -2.82 -5.56
CA ARG A 86 -19.95 -2.10 -5.63
C ARG A 86 -19.93 -0.93 -4.66
N GLN A 87 -20.43 0.23 -5.11
CA GLN A 87 -20.56 1.40 -4.26
C GLN A 87 -21.46 1.12 -3.06
N VAL A 88 -21.04 1.60 -1.90
CA VAL A 88 -21.74 1.52 -0.63
C VAL A 88 -21.80 2.91 -0.01
N GLU A 89 -22.71 3.09 0.94
CA GLU A 89 -22.88 4.34 1.67
C GLU A 89 -21.67 4.58 2.61
N VAL A 90 -21.23 5.83 2.72
CA VAL A 90 -20.27 6.25 3.75
C VAL A 90 -21.06 6.69 4.99
N MET A 91 -20.65 6.20 6.16
CA MET A 91 -21.32 6.50 7.43
C MET A 91 -21.18 7.97 7.82
N ASP A 92 -22.26 8.55 8.35
CA ASP A 92 -22.24 9.91 8.88
C ASP A 92 -21.48 10.01 10.24
N PRO A 93 -20.69 11.08 10.48
CA PRO A 93 -20.43 12.18 9.56
C PRO A 93 -19.40 11.82 8.49
N ALA A 94 -19.82 11.81 7.22
CA ALA A 94 -18.95 11.51 6.09
C ALA A 94 -18.03 12.72 5.80
N PRO A 95 -16.72 12.50 5.57
CA PRO A 95 -15.85 13.56 5.05
C PRO A 95 -16.27 13.97 3.64
N GLU A 96 -15.87 15.16 3.22
CA GLU A 96 -16.08 15.62 1.85
C GLU A 96 -15.16 14.91 0.85
N GLY A 97 -15.59 14.79 -0.41
CA GLY A 97 -14.78 14.24 -1.48
C GLY A 97 -14.48 12.74 -1.36
N VAL A 98 -15.36 11.96 -0.72
CA VAL A 98 -15.13 10.53 -0.47
C VAL A 98 -16.14 9.63 -1.16
N LEU A 99 -15.68 8.42 -1.53
CA LEU A 99 -16.48 7.31 -2.02
C LEU A 99 -16.05 6.04 -1.31
N ALA A 100 -16.96 5.09 -1.17
CA ALA A 100 -16.67 3.78 -0.63
C ALA A 100 -17.32 2.69 -1.48
N TYR A 101 -16.58 1.61 -1.64
CA TYR A 101 -17.01 0.43 -2.39
C TYR A 101 -16.68 -0.83 -1.59
N ARG A 102 -17.37 -1.93 -1.88
CA ARG A 102 -17.08 -3.26 -1.35
C ARG A 102 -17.21 -4.32 -2.43
N ASP A 103 -16.35 -5.30 -2.38
CA ASP A 103 -16.46 -6.51 -3.19
C ASP A 103 -17.44 -7.53 -2.58
N SER A 104 -17.60 -8.69 -3.22
CA SER A 104 -18.47 -9.77 -2.74
C SER A 104 -17.96 -10.46 -1.48
N SER A 105 -16.70 -10.31 -1.10
CA SER A 105 -16.10 -10.82 0.14
C SER A 105 -16.26 -9.83 1.30
N GLY A 106 -16.64 -8.58 1.01
CA GLY A 106 -16.74 -7.49 1.96
C GLY A 106 -15.46 -6.66 2.10
N THR A 107 -14.45 -6.90 1.25
CA THR A 107 -13.23 -6.09 1.20
C THR A 107 -13.56 -4.68 0.75
N GLU A 108 -13.02 -3.70 1.44
CA GLU A 108 -13.29 -2.28 1.18
C GLU A 108 -12.32 -1.71 0.14
N LEU A 109 -12.86 -0.84 -0.71
CA LEU A 109 -12.09 0.07 -1.54
C LEU A 109 -12.64 1.47 -1.28
N THR A 110 -11.81 2.35 -0.76
CA THR A 110 -12.19 3.73 -0.43
C THR A 110 -11.46 4.71 -1.32
N ILE A 111 -12.14 5.75 -1.78
CA ILE A 111 -11.58 6.79 -2.64
C ILE A 111 -11.71 8.14 -1.95
N ARG A 112 -10.67 8.94 -2.05
CA ARG A 112 -10.61 10.31 -1.52
C ARG A 112 -10.10 11.23 -2.61
N CYS A 113 -10.79 12.33 -2.84
CA CYS A 113 -10.40 13.38 -3.77
C CYS A 113 -9.78 14.55 -3.04
N GLY A 114 -8.83 15.22 -3.67
CA GLY A 114 -8.20 16.43 -3.18
C GLY A 114 -7.23 16.21 -2.02
N VAL A 115 -6.64 15.02 -1.94
CA VAL A 115 -5.65 14.66 -0.93
C VAL A 115 -4.30 15.32 -1.20
N THR A 116 -3.46 15.42 -0.16
CA THR A 116 -2.05 15.77 -0.33
C THR A 116 -1.24 14.53 -0.63
N LEU A 117 -0.38 14.58 -1.65
CA LEU A 117 0.55 13.49 -1.93
C LEU A 117 1.56 13.31 -0.78
N PRO A 118 1.88 12.06 -0.43
CA PRO A 118 2.88 11.78 0.60
C PRO A 118 4.29 12.12 0.10
N ASP A 119 5.17 12.50 1.03
CA ASP A 119 6.58 12.77 0.74
C ASP A 119 7.35 11.57 0.15
N GLN A 120 6.77 10.37 0.27
CA GLN A 120 7.25 9.12 -0.34
C GLN A 120 7.21 9.15 -1.88
N TYR A 121 6.37 9.98 -2.49
CA TYR A 121 6.37 10.19 -3.93
C TYR A 121 7.64 10.91 -4.37
N THR A 122 8.63 10.15 -4.81
CA THR A 122 9.96 10.65 -5.23
C THR A 122 10.24 10.32 -6.69
N VAL A 123 11.29 10.91 -7.24
CA VAL A 123 11.75 10.64 -8.62
C VAL A 123 12.14 9.16 -8.88
N MET A 124 12.25 8.34 -7.85
CA MET A 124 12.50 6.89 -7.96
C MET A 124 11.26 6.03 -7.73
N SER A 125 10.12 6.63 -7.43
CA SER A 125 8.88 5.90 -7.19
C SER A 125 8.38 5.25 -8.47
N PRO A 126 8.08 3.94 -8.47
CA PRO A 126 7.48 3.28 -9.61
C PRO A 126 6.11 3.88 -9.91
N ILE A 127 5.81 4.09 -11.18
CA ILE A 127 4.53 4.60 -11.68
C ILE A 127 3.81 3.46 -12.40
N HIS A 128 2.55 3.26 -12.06
CA HIS A 128 1.64 2.36 -12.73
C HIS A 128 0.71 3.18 -13.63
N GLN A 129 0.64 2.86 -14.89
CA GLN A 129 -0.22 3.53 -15.83
C GLN A 129 -1.48 2.70 -16.08
N THR A 130 -2.65 3.33 -15.92
CA THR A 130 -3.95 2.76 -16.26
C THR A 130 -4.69 3.73 -17.16
N GLU A 131 -5.05 3.32 -18.36
CA GLU A 131 -5.65 4.22 -19.36
C GLU A 131 -4.81 5.51 -19.48
N ASP A 132 -5.40 6.67 -19.19
CA ASP A 132 -4.76 7.98 -19.24
C ASP A 132 -4.33 8.51 -17.87
N THR A 133 -4.35 7.67 -16.81
CA THR A 133 -4.00 8.07 -15.45
C THR A 133 -2.77 7.32 -14.94
N GLU A 134 -1.90 8.05 -14.27
CA GLU A 134 -0.70 7.53 -13.62
C GLU A 134 -0.92 7.43 -12.12
N TRP A 135 -0.49 6.31 -11.53
CA TRP A 135 -0.69 5.98 -10.14
C TRP A 135 0.63 5.64 -9.45
N PHE A 136 0.77 6.15 -8.24
CA PHE A 136 1.86 5.85 -7.32
C PHE A 136 1.32 5.02 -6.15
N GLU A 137 1.87 3.82 -5.92
CA GLU A 137 1.46 2.93 -4.84
C GLU A 137 2.27 3.16 -3.56
N VAL A 138 1.60 3.14 -2.42
CA VAL A 138 2.19 3.07 -1.07
C VAL A 138 1.58 1.88 -0.32
N LYS A 139 2.41 0.94 0.11
CA LYS A 139 2.03 -0.18 0.97
C LYS A 139 2.28 0.13 2.44
N ASP A 140 1.40 -0.37 3.30
CA ASP A 140 1.63 -0.36 4.73
C ASP A 140 2.79 -1.31 5.07
N ALA A 141 3.80 -0.79 5.73
CA ALA A 141 4.99 -1.55 6.13
C ALA A 141 4.78 -2.40 7.40
N THR A 142 3.58 -2.41 7.98
CA THR A 142 3.25 -3.24 9.14
C THR A 142 3.27 -4.72 8.75
N PRO A 143 4.04 -5.58 9.44
CA PRO A 143 4.10 -7.00 9.13
C PRO A 143 2.71 -7.66 9.11
N GLY A 144 2.35 -8.29 7.99
CA GLY A 144 1.07 -8.96 7.78
C GLY A 144 -0.07 -8.04 7.33
N SER A 145 0.18 -6.74 7.13
CA SER A 145 -0.79 -5.84 6.49
C SER A 145 -0.81 -6.07 4.98
N SER A 146 -2.01 -6.07 4.40
CA SER A 146 -2.23 -6.02 2.95
C SER A 146 -2.71 -4.63 2.50
N LEU A 147 -2.79 -3.66 3.43
CA LEU A 147 -3.28 -2.32 3.13
C LEU A 147 -2.34 -1.58 2.20
N HIS A 148 -2.88 -1.06 1.12
CA HIS A 148 -2.17 -0.19 0.19
C HIS A 148 -3.02 0.98 -0.26
N THR A 149 -2.35 2.07 -0.61
CA THR A 149 -2.99 3.28 -1.12
C THR A 149 -2.33 3.68 -2.44
N TRP A 150 -3.14 3.93 -3.44
CA TRP A 150 -2.76 4.39 -4.76
C TRP A 150 -3.12 5.87 -4.89
N TYR A 151 -2.15 6.69 -5.25
CA TYR A 151 -2.33 8.12 -5.46
C TYR A 151 -2.24 8.45 -6.94
N SER A 152 -3.20 9.18 -7.48
CA SER A 152 -3.09 9.70 -8.84
C SER A 152 -2.02 10.79 -8.91
N VAL A 153 -1.18 10.73 -9.94
CA VAL A 153 -0.09 11.69 -10.15
C VAL A 153 -0.09 12.32 -11.54
N THR A 154 -1.22 12.27 -12.24
CA THR A 154 -1.41 12.84 -13.58
C THR A 154 -1.66 14.34 -13.51
N GLY A 155 -2.40 14.82 -12.52
CA GLY A 155 -2.78 16.22 -12.34
C GLY A 155 -3.45 16.47 -11.00
N THR A 156 -4.07 17.62 -10.84
CA THR A 156 -4.81 18.03 -9.63
C THR A 156 -6.30 18.22 -9.94
N PRO A 157 -7.23 17.83 -9.04
CA PRO A 157 -7.01 17.30 -7.69
C PRO A 157 -6.49 15.86 -7.71
N GLU A 158 -5.62 15.53 -6.74
CA GLU A 158 -5.10 14.19 -6.56
C GLU A 158 -6.16 13.30 -5.89
N PHE A 159 -6.20 12.04 -6.30
CA PHE A 159 -7.06 11.01 -5.72
C PHE A 159 -6.22 9.98 -4.96
N ALA A 160 -6.74 9.50 -3.84
CA ALA A 160 -6.20 8.38 -3.12
C ALA A 160 -7.21 7.23 -3.08
N VAL A 161 -6.81 6.05 -3.53
CA VAL A 161 -7.59 4.82 -3.49
C VAL A 161 -6.93 3.85 -2.52
N THR A 162 -7.63 3.47 -1.46
CA THR A 162 -7.09 2.60 -0.41
C THR A 162 -7.90 1.32 -0.32
N SER A 163 -7.21 0.17 -0.27
CA SER A 163 -7.82 -1.16 -0.14
C SER A 163 -6.87 -2.15 0.53
N GLU A 164 -7.42 -3.28 1.01
CA GLU A 164 -6.69 -4.49 1.39
C GLU A 164 -6.86 -5.62 0.35
N ALA A 165 -7.52 -5.35 -0.78
CA ALA A 165 -7.66 -6.29 -1.88
C ALA A 165 -6.30 -6.56 -2.54
N ASP A 166 -6.21 -7.64 -3.33
CA ASP A 166 -5.01 -7.89 -4.13
C ASP A 166 -4.79 -6.79 -5.18
N THR A 167 -3.53 -6.62 -5.58
CA THR A 167 -3.11 -5.57 -6.50
C THR A 167 -3.87 -5.60 -7.83
N ASP A 168 -4.11 -6.79 -8.39
CA ASP A 168 -4.77 -6.92 -9.71
C ASP A 168 -6.21 -6.43 -9.63
N SER A 169 -6.95 -6.82 -8.59
CA SER A 169 -8.32 -6.35 -8.34
C SER A 169 -8.40 -4.82 -8.17
N VAL A 170 -7.42 -4.22 -7.50
CA VAL A 170 -7.38 -2.75 -7.34
C VAL A 170 -7.02 -2.09 -8.67
N VAL A 171 -6.05 -2.59 -9.44
CA VAL A 171 -5.67 -2.04 -10.75
C VAL A 171 -6.84 -2.07 -11.74
N ASP A 172 -7.65 -3.12 -11.73
CA ASP A 172 -8.87 -3.18 -12.54
C ASP A 172 -9.85 -2.06 -12.14
N ALA A 173 -10.05 -1.84 -10.83
CA ALA A 173 -10.89 -0.75 -10.34
C ALA A 173 -10.32 0.64 -10.68
N LEU A 174 -8.99 0.82 -10.58
CA LEU A 174 -8.31 2.06 -10.98
C LEU A 174 -8.49 2.34 -12.47
N SER A 175 -8.42 1.32 -13.32
CA SER A 175 -8.63 1.46 -14.77
C SER A 175 -10.04 1.97 -15.09
N GLU A 176 -11.07 1.43 -14.43
CA GLU A 176 -12.45 1.93 -14.60
C GLU A 176 -12.67 3.32 -13.97
N PHE A 177 -11.90 3.70 -12.95
CA PHE A 177 -11.97 5.01 -12.30
C PHE A 177 -11.16 6.10 -13.01
N SER A 178 -10.15 5.74 -13.81
CA SER A 178 -9.24 6.65 -14.50
C SER A 178 -9.92 7.76 -15.33
N PRO A 179 -10.98 7.52 -16.07
CA PRO A 179 -11.68 8.59 -16.81
C PRO A 179 -12.17 9.73 -15.91
N LEU A 180 -12.66 9.40 -14.69
CA LEU A 180 -13.11 10.41 -13.74
C LEU A 180 -11.96 11.26 -13.19
N VAL A 181 -10.79 10.65 -12.98
CA VAL A 181 -9.58 11.36 -12.58
C VAL A 181 -9.14 12.31 -13.68
N THR A 182 -9.10 11.83 -14.93
CA THR A 182 -8.70 12.63 -16.09
C THR A 182 -9.67 13.80 -16.32
N ASP A 183 -10.96 13.57 -16.22
CA ASP A 183 -12.00 14.60 -16.34
C ASP A 183 -11.88 15.66 -15.23
N ALA A 184 -11.63 15.24 -14.00
CA ALA A 184 -11.45 16.13 -12.86
C ALA A 184 -10.17 16.95 -12.96
N ASN A 185 -9.09 16.37 -13.47
CA ASN A 185 -7.80 17.05 -13.64
C ASN A 185 -7.81 18.07 -14.77
N GLY A 186 -8.55 17.83 -15.86
CA GLY A 186 -8.54 18.71 -17.04
C GLY A 186 -7.13 18.97 -17.57
N ASP A 187 -6.76 20.23 -17.74
CA ASP A 187 -5.44 20.67 -18.23
C ASP A 187 -4.45 21.00 -17.09
N SER A 188 -4.66 20.48 -15.88
CA SER A 188 -3.75 20.72 -14.76
C SER A 188 -2.40 20.01 -14.96
N GLU A 189 -1.32 20.62 -14.43
CA GLU A 189 0.00 20.00 -14.49
C GLU A 189 0.11 18.84 -13.50
N ALA A 190 0.88 17.81 -13.88
CA ALA A 190 1.22 16.70 -13.01
C ALA A 190 2.01 17.18 -11.77
N PRO A 191 1.76 16.62 -10.57
CA PRO A 191 2.49 17.00 -9.37
C PRO A 191 3.97 16.62 -9.48
N THR A 192 4.84 17.50 -9.00
CA THR A 192 6.29 17.27 -9.06
C THR A 192 6.72 16.23 -8.03
N ALA A 193 7.34 15.13 -8.48
CA ALA A 193 7.94 14.13 -7.60
C ALA A 193 9.05 14.74 -6.71
N ASN A 194 9.10 14.34 -5.45
CA ASN A 194 10.08 14.80 -4.48
C ASN A 194 11.50 14.34 -4.85
N ALA A 195 12.50 15.07 -4.32
CA ALA A 195 13.89 14.64 -4.43
C ALA A 195 14.13 13.37 -3.63
N LEU A 196 15.05 12.52 -4.10
CA LEU A 196 15.53 11.41 -3.29
C LEU A 196 16.11 11.93 -1.95
N PRO A 197 15.91 11.20 -0.85
CA PRO A 197 16.54 11.56 0.41
C PRO A 197 18.08 11.56 0.28
N LEU A 198 18.75 12.35 1.10
CA LEU A 198 20.22 12.47 1.20
C LEU A 198 20.93 13.03 -0.05
N VAL A 199 20.26 13.31 -1.16
CA VAL A 199 20.94 13.81 -2.39
C VAL A 199 21.57 15.19 -2.21
N GLU A 200 21.04 16.02 -1.33
CA GLU A 200 21.54 17.35 -1.01
C GLU A 200 22.57 17.37 0.13
N ASP A 201 22.83 16.22 0.78
CA ASP A 201 23.78 16.13 1.87
C ASP A 201 25.19 16.50 1.42
N LYS A 202 25.78 17.45 2.11
CA LYS A 202 27.11 17.97 1.77
C LYS A 202 28.18 16.92 2.01
N LYS A 203 29.06 16.70 1.02
CA LYS A 203 30.16 15.75 1.12
C LYS A 203 31.28 16.26 2.01
N ALA A 204 31.90 15.35 2.75
CA ALA A 204 33.16 15.57 3.45
C ALA A 204 34.33 15.51 2.47
N LYS A 205 35.40 16.28 2.75
CA LYS A 205 36.62 16.25 1.93
C LYS A 205 37.37 14.93 2.11
N GLY A 206 38.00 14.41 1.05
CA GLY A 206 38.89 13.25 1.11
C GLY A 206 38.21 11.88 1.27
N SER A 207 36.89 11.80 1.12
CA SER A 207 36.13 10.57 1.35
C SER A 207 36.17 9.54 0.21
N LYS A 208 36.60 9.91 -1.01
CA LYS A 208 36.43 9.08 -2.22
C LYS A 208 36.99 7.66 -2.10
N ALA A 209 38.24 7.51 -1.68
CA ALA A 209 38.88 6.17 -1.64
C ALA A 209 38.24 5.24 -0.59
N VAL A 210 37.91 5.77 0.60
CA VAL A 210 37.26 5.01 1.68
C VAL A 210 35.85 4.63 1.26
N CYS A 211 35.08 5.57 0.69
CA CYS A 211 33.72 5.32 0.25
C CYS A 211 33.63 4.33 -0.92
N THR A 212 34.65 4.29 -1.81
CA THR A 212 34.71 3.26 -2.85
C THR A 212 34.91 1.86 -2.23
N LYS A 213 35.80 1.74 -1.22
CA LYS A 213 35.97 0.46 -0.50
C LYS A 213 34.68 0.03 0.20
N PHE A 214 34.04 0.96 0.86
CA PHE A 214 32.74 0.74 1.53
C PHE A 214 31.68 0.25 0.53
N ALA A 215 31.49 0.96 -0.56
CA ALA A 215 30.48 0.60 -1.57
C ALA A 215 30.71 -0.82 -2.14
N ASN A 216 31.99 -1.24 -2.27
CA ASN A 216 32.33 -2.60 -2.73
C ASN A 216 32.10 -3.69 -1.67
N LYS A 217 31.85 -3.32 -0.40
CA LYS A 217 31.48 -4.24 0.68
C LYS A 217 29.99 -4.37 0.90
N LEU A 218 29.22 -3.44 0.37
CA LEU A 218 27.77 -3.53 0.41
C LEU A 218 27.30 -4.73 -0.41
N PRO A 219 26.37 -5.56 0.12
CA PRO A 219 25.85 -6.73 -0.59
C PRO A 219 25.00 -6.31 -1.79
N GLU A 220 24.78 -7.23 -2.72
CA GLU A 220 23.89 -7.02 -3.88
C GLU A 220 22.40 -7.05 -3.46
N GLU A 221 22.10 -7.76 -2.38
CA GLU A 221 20.76 -7.85 -1.82
C GLU A 221 20.79 -7.61 -0.30
N ILE A 222 19.84 -6.83 0.17
CA ILE A 222 19.48 -6.69 1.58
C ILE A 222 18.02 -7.08 1.67
N GLU A 223 17.60 -7.70 2.73
CA GLU A 223 16.25 -8.20 2.98
C GLU A 223 15.14 -7.39 2.28
N GLY A 224 14.50 -7.99 1.27
CA GLY A 224 13.45 -7.34 0.48
C GLY A 224 13.93 -6.31 -0.57
N TYR A 225 15.22 -6.03 -0.66
CA TYR A 225 15.80 -5.00 -1.53
C TYR A 225 16.90 -5.56 -2.43
N ARG A 226 16.97 -5.05 -3.67
CA ARG A 226 18.04 -5.32 -4.63
C ARG A 226 18.83 -4.04 -4.91
N ARG A 227 20.15 -4.13 -4.87
CA ARG A 227 21.05 -3.04 -5.23
C ARG A 227 20.92 -2.73 -6.73
N LEU A 228 20.81 -1.44 -7.07
CA LEU A 228 20.89 -0.99 -8.44
C LEU A 228 22.34 -0.63 -8.79
N SER A 229 22.78 -0.98 -9.99
CA SER A 229 23.95 -0.36 -10.59
C SER A 229 23.69 1.12 -10.88
N ALA A 230 24.74 1.91 -11.06
CA ALA A 230 24.56 3.33 -11.38
C ALA A 230 23.78 3.55 -12.69
N ASP A 231 23.96 2.69 -13.67
CA ASP A 231 23.28 2.78 -14.95
C ASP A 231 21.80 2.39 -14.82
N GLU A 232 21.48 1.30 -14.09
CA GLU A 232 20.09 0.93 -13.77
C GLU A 232 19.36 2.04 -13.00
N ALA A 233 20.00 2.62 -11.98
CA ALA A 233 19.40 3.71 -11.22
C ALA A 233 19.09 4.94 -12.09
N LYS A 234 19.99 5.30 -13.00
CA LYS A 234 19.76 6.40 -13.97
C LYS A 234 18.67 6.05 -14.98
N GLN A 235 18.63 4.81 -15.44
CA GLN A 235 17.56 4.36 -16.32
C GLN A 235 16.21 4.45 -15.65
N THR A 236 16.10 3.99 -14.40
CA THR A 236 14.85 4.13 -13.60
C THR A 236 14.42 5.58 -13.45
N LEU A 237 15.36 6.50 -13.17
CA LEU A 237 15.07 7.94 -13.12
C LEU A 237 14.53 8.47 -14.45
N ALA A 238 15.12 8.03 -15.57
CA ALA A 238 14.69 8.48 -16.89
C ALA A 238 13.32 7.91 -17.27
N ASP A 239 13.06 6.66 -16.94
CA ASP A 239 11.79 5.99 -17.22
C ASP A 239 10.65 6.61 -16.40
N ASN A 240 10.86 6.86 -15.10
CA ASN A 240 9.88 7.51 -14.24
C ASN A 240 9.63 8.97 -14.68
N ALA A 241 10.68 9.73 -15.03
CA ALA A 241 10.52 11.08 -15.53
C ALA A 241 9.74 11.15 -16.86
N LYS A 242 9.88 10.11 -17.69
CA LYS A 242 9.11 10.00 -18.93
C LYS A 242 7.66 9.60 -18.65
N ALA A 243 7.42 8.68 -17.73
CA ALA A 243 6.09 8.23 -17.34
C ALA A 243 5.28 9.38 -16.73
N SER A 244 5.86 10.18 -15.86
CA SER A 244 5.19 11.35 -15.21
C SER A 244 5.12 12.60 -16.08
N GLY A 245 5.40 12.53 -17.39
CA GLY A 245 5.42 13.72 -18.26
C GLY A 245 6.37 14.82 -17.80
N ALA A 246 7.05 14.61 -16.67
CA ALA A 246 7.99 15.57 -16.09
C ALA A 246 9.27 15.58 -16.91
N GLU A 247 9.52 16.68 -17.64
CA GLU A 247 10.85 16.93 -18.16
C GLU A 247 11.88 16.83 -17.03
N ARG A 248 13.17 16.57 -17.36
CA ARG A 248 14.30 16.46 -16.43
C ARG A 248 14.34 17.63 -15.42
N GLY A 249 13.50 17.53 -14.39
CA GLY A 249 13.41 18.51 -13.34
C GLY A 249 14.68 18.54 -12.46
N LYS A 250 14.77 19.56 -11.61
CA LYS A 250 15.89 19.73 -10.67
C LYS A 250 16.12 18.47 -9.79
N ASN A 251 15.04 17.80 -9.39
CA ASN A 251 15.11 16.64 -8.51
C ASN A 251 15.74 15.42 -9.21
N VAL A 252 15.42 15.17 -10.47
CA VAL A 252 16.05 14.14 -11.31
C VAL A 252 17.54 14.44 -11.47
N THR A 253 17.90 15.67 -11.86
CA THR A 253 19.31 16.08 -12.03
C THR A 253 20.12 15.96 -10.72
N ASN A 254 19.52 16.28 -9.58
CA ASN A 254 20.18 16.10 -8.27
C ASN A 254 20.38 14.63 -7.92
N ALA A 255 19.41 13.74 -8.23
CA ALA A 255 19.53 12.31 -8.03
C ALA A 255 20.62 11.70 -8.93
N GLU A 256 20.66 12.03 -10.23
CA GLU A 256 21.74 11.62 -11.15
C GLU A 256 23.12 12.02 -10.62
N ARG A 257 23.26 13.28 -10.18
CA ARG A 257 24.53 13.76 -9.58
C ARG A 257 24.90 13.00 -8.31
N ALA A 258 23.92 12.65 -7.48
CA ALA A 258 24.17 11.88 -6.27
C ALA A 258 24.69 10.46 -6.60
N ILE A 259 24.10 9.80 -7.61
CA ILE A 259 24.54 8.50 -8.14
C ILE A 259 25.96 8.60 -8.67
N ASP A 260 26.25 9.58 -9.53
CA ASP A 260 27.61 9.83 -10.09
C ASP A 260 28.65 10.11 -9.01
N THR A 261 28.23 10.59 -7.88
CA THR A 261 29.08 10.87 -6.75
C THR A 261 29.06 9.77 -5.68
N GLY A 262 28.50 8.58 -5.99
CA GLY A 262 28.61 7.37 -5.17
C GLY A 262 27.46 7.20 -4.17
N ALA A 263 26.27 7.72 -4.45
CA ALA A 263 25.06 7.24 -3.80
C ALA A 263 24.78 5.80 -4.25
N VAL A 264 24.44 4.93 -3.31
CA VAL A 264 24.02 3.55 -3.59
C VAL A 264 22.52 3.48 -3.31
N ILE A 265 21.79 2.92 -4.26
CA ILE A 265 20.32 2.80 -4.19
C ILE A 265 19.97 1.33 -4.19
N TYR A 266 19.13 0.94 -3.26
CA TYR A 266 18.49 -0.37 -3.24
C TYR A 266 17.01 -0.17 -3.52
N GLN A 267 16.53 -0.83 -4.56
CA GLN A 267 15.13 -0.83 -4.92
C GLN A 267 14.40 -1.97 -4.21
N PRO A 268 13.19 -1.76 -3.67
CA PRO A 268 12.40 -2.83 -3.11
C PRO A 268 12.04 -3.84 -4.21
N LYS A 269 11.98 -5.13 -3.85
CA LYS A 269 11.55 -6.21 -4.76
C LYS A 269 10.04 -6.21 -4.99
N GLU A 270 9.29 -5.67 -4.03
CA GLU A 270 7.85 -5.47 -4.12
C GLU A 270 7.55 -3.99 -4.36
N SER A 271 6.53 -3.68 -5.17
CA SER A 271 6.04 -2.31 -5.36
C SER A 271 5.45 -1.73 -4.07
N GLY A 272 5.31 -0.42 -4.01
CA GLY A 272 4.66 0.27 -2.89
C GLY A 272 5.56 0.58 -1.70
N PHE A 273 6.83 0.16 -1.71
CA PHE A 273 7.82 0.54 -0.70
C PHE A 273 8.83 1.54 -1.25
N GLU A 274 9.37 2.38 -0.35
CA GLU A 274 10.39 3.37 -0.70
C GLU A 274 11.76 2.71 -0.90
N PRO A 275 12.61 3.26 -1.79
CA PRO A 275 13.97 2.78 -1.95
C PRO A 275 14.83 3.08 -0.72
N VAL A 276 15.84 2.24 -0.46
CA VAL A 276 16.90 2.53 0.49
C VAL A 276 17.99 3.32 -0.24
N VAL A 277 18.34 4.48 0.30
CA VAL A 277 19.41 5.34 -0.23
C VAL A 277 20.55 5.40 0.76
N ILE A 278 21.77 5.05 0.32
CA ILE A 278 22.98 5.05 1.14
C ILE A 278 23.98 6.03 0.56
N ARG A 279 24.51 6.90 1.41
CA ARG A 279 25.58 7.85 1.05
C ARG A 279 26.71 7.80 2.03
N CYS A 280 27.91 7.53 1.51
CA CYS A 280 29.15 7.60 2.27
C CYS A 280 29.86 8.94 2.09
N GLY A 281 30.57 9.37 3.13
CA GLY A 281 31.37 10.59 3.13
C GLY A 281 30.52 11.86 3.18
N VAL A 282 29.37 11.80 3.83
CA VAL A 282 28.54 12.98 4.11
C VAL A 282 29.10 13.73 5.34
N LYS A 283 28.69 14.98 5.49
CA LYS A 283 28.92 15.72 6.73
C LYS A 283 27.98 15.22 7.81
N PHE A 284 28.32 15.47 9.07
CA PHE A 284 27.39 15.27 10.18
C PHE A 284 26.10 16.05 9.89
N PRO A 285 24.92 15.44 10.19
CA PRO A 285 23.66 16.16 10.08
C PRO A 285 23.64 17.35 11.05
N SER A 286 22.89 18.39 10.69
CA SER A 286 22.77 19.61 11.49
C SER A 286 22.16 19.38 12.87
N GLU A 287 21.37 18.31 12.99
CA GLU A 287 20.70 17.87 14.20
C GLU A 287 21.65 17.19 15.20
N TYR A 288 22.75 16.62 14.70
CA TYR A 288 23.70 15.91 15.56
C TYR A 288 24.59 16.89 16.37
N ARG A 289 24.61 16.68 17.66
CA ARG A 289 25.52 17.38 18.61
C ARG A 289 26.25 16.35 19.45
N PRO A 290 27.50 16.63 19.88
CA PRO A 290 28.21 15.77 20.81
C PRO A 290 27.38 15.56 22.09
N GLY A 291 27.15 14.29 22.44
CA GLY A 291 26.33 13.90 23.59
C GLY A 291 24.91 13.49 23.22
N GLU A 292 24.49 13.59 21.94
CA GLU A 292 23.21 13.05 21.49
C GLU A 292 23.18 11.52 21.64
N ARG A 293 21.95 11.02 21.83
CA ARG A 293 21.71 9.58 21.94
C ARG A 293 22.00 8.88 20.61
N VAL A 294 22.73 7.79 20.68
CA VAL A 294 23.02 6.91 19.55
C VAL A 294 22.61 5.47 19.88
N THR A 295 22.25 4.70 18.86
CA THR A 295 22.01 3.27 18.97
C THR A 295 23.25 2.55 18.49
N GLN A 296 23.77 1.61 19.28
CA GLN A 296 24.94 0.82 18.92
C GLN A 296 24.46 -0.44 18.18
N VAL A 297 24.97 -0.65 16.97
CA VAL A 297 24.81 -1.90 16.21
C VAL A 297 26.22 -2.41 15.90
N ASP A 298 26.57 -3.54 16.50
CA ASP A 298 27.93 -4.07 16.54
C ASP A 298 28.93 -3.02 17.06
N SER A 299 29.96 -2.67 16.31
CA SER A 299 30.87 -1.59 16.68
C SER A 299 30.50 -0.22 16.13
N VAL A 300 29.35 -0.09 15.42
CA VAL A 300 28.94 1.12 14.71
C VAL A 300 27.88 1.88 15.52
N PRO A 301 28.18 3.11 15.97
CA PRO A 301 27.18 3.97 16.59
C PRO A 301 26.34 4.69 15.53
N TRP A 302 25.03 4.57 15.64
CA TRP A 302 24.02 5.16 14.74
C TRP A 302 23.28 6.29 15.43
N PHE A 303 23.24 7.43 14.78
CA PHE A 303 22.41 8.57 15.14
C PHE A 303 21.15 8.55 14.29
N ASP A 304 20.00 8.45 14.93
CA ASP A 304 18.68 8.58 14.30
C ASP A 304 18.34 10.08 14.22
N ALA A 305 18.24 10.60 13.01
CA ALA A 305 17.87 12.00 12.80
C ALA A 305 16.33 12.15 12.88
N PRO A 306 15.81 12.97 13.80
CA PRO A 306 14.37 13.03 14.12
C PRO A 306 13.50 13.69 13.04
N ALA A 307 14.04 14.07 11.89
CA ALA A 307 13.29 14.68 10.80
C ALA A 307 12.54 13.61 10.00
N LEU A 308 11.39 13.19 10.50
CA LEU A 308 10.40 12.50 9.67
C LEU A 308 9.78 13.53 8.73
N ALA A 309 9.83 13.27 7.43
CA ALA A 309 9.04 14.00 6.47
C ALA A 309 7.55 13.76 6.77
N LYS A 310 6.69 14.75 6.60
CA LYS A 310 5.26 14.62 6.81
C LYS A 310 4.70 13.53 5.88
N GLY A 311 3.98 12.58 6.46
CA GLY A 311 3.36 11.49 5.72
C GLY A 311 4.31 10.40 5.21
N SER A 312 5.60 10.44 5.58
CA SER A 312 6.57 9.38 5.27
C SER A 312 6.82 8.47 6.46
N THR A 313 6.93 7.18 6.21
CA THR A 313 7.37 6.17 7.18
C THR A 313 8.88 5.98 7.18
N SER A 314 9.60 6.69 6.30
CA SER A 314 11.06 6.66 6.18
C SER A 314 11.75 7.58 7.18
N GLY A 315 12.90 7.13 7.65
CA GLY A 315 13.80 7.89 8.52
C GLY A 315 15.18 8.04 7.89
N ARG A 316 16.04 8.78 8.61
CA ARG A 316 17.44 8.99 8.22
C ARG A 316 18.35 8.64 9.38
N TRP A 317 19.29 7.76 9.13
CA TRP A 317 20.27 7.29 10.11
C TRP A 317 21.68 7.62 9.65
N TYR A 318 22.53 7.98 10.59
CA TYR A 318 23.91 8.35 10.32
C TYR A 318 24.84 7.49 11.17
N ALA A 319 25.65 6.65 10.52
CA ALA A 319 26.74 5.95 11.17
C ALA A 319 27.86 6.95 11.45
N ILE A 320 28.18 7.12 12.72
CA ILE A 320 29.22 8.03 13.22
C ILE A 320 30.33 7.24 13.90
N GLY A 321 31.46 7.86 14.22
CA GLY A 321 32.56 7.16 14.94
C GLY A 321 33.56 6.45 14.04
N HIS A 322 33.38 6.44 12.71
CA HIS A 322 34.34 5.91 11.74
C HIS A 322 34.96 7.01 10.86
N GLU A 323 36.00 6.64 10.04
CA GLU A 323 36.73 7.59 9.17
C GLU A 323 35.81 8.48 8.34
N GLN A 324 34.67 7.94 7.88
CA GLN A 324 33.66 8.68 7.15
C GLN A 324 32.29 8.45 7.79
N VAL A 325 31.42 9.44 7.70
CA VAL A 325 30.01 9.31 8.06
C VAL A 325 29.29 8.62 6.91
N VAL A 326 28.50 7.60 7.23
CA VAL A 326 27.59 6.96 6.29
C VAL A 326 26.18 7.32 6.69
N ALA A 327 25.41 7.86 5.74
CA ALA A 327 24.00 8.15 5.90
C ALA A 327 23.15 7.10 5.16
N VAL A 328 22.06 6.70 5.80
CA VAL A 328 21.05 5.79 5.25
C VAL A 328 19.69 6.45 5.38
N ALA A 329 18.94 6.50 4.28
CA ALA A 329 17.50 6.80 4.31
C ALA A 329 16.76 5.53 3.88
N MET A 330 15.76 5.14 4.66
CA MET A 330 15.02 3.89 4.44
C MET A 330 13.68 3.94 5.17
N PRO A 331 12.69 3.10 4.79
CA PRO A 331 11.53 2.82 5.63
C PRO A 331 11.97 2.30 7.01
N GLN A 332 11.33 2.77 8.07
CA GLN A 332 11.67 2.34 9.44
C GLN A 332 11.53 0.82 9.63
N ALA A 333 10.53 0.21 8.97
CA ALA A 333 10.32 -1.24 9.01
C ALA A 333 11.47 -2.06 8.41
N SER A 334 12.33 -1.45 7.59
CA SER A 334 13.48 -2.13 6.95
C SER A 334 14.76 -2.04 7.79
N GLY A 335 14.70 -1.41 8.96
CA GLY A 335 15.88 -1.14 9.81
C GLY A 335 16.61 -2.39 10.27
N ASP A 336 15.87 -3.45 10.59
CA ASP A 336 16.42 -4.69 11.13
C ASP A 336 17.33 -5.43 10.12
N GLY A 337 17.06 -5.29 8.82
CA GLY A 337 17.91 -5.87 7.76
C GLY A 337 18.98 -4.90 7.26
N VAL A 338 18.62 -3.64 7.05
CA VAL A 338 19.50 -2.66 6.39
C VAL A 338 20.63 -2.18 7.32
N ILE A 339 20.34 -1.84 8.55
CA ILE A 339 21.33 -1.28 9.47
C ILE A 339 22.47 -2.27 9.77
N PRO A 340 22.23 -3.55 10.09
CA PRO A 340 23.29 -4.53 10.25
C PRO A 340 24.14 -4.71 8.97
N ALA A 341 23.52 -4.87 7.80
CA ALA A 341 24.25 -5.05 6.55
C ALA A 341 25.16 -3.86 6.20
N VAL A 342 24.72 -2.63 6.53
CA VAL A 342 25.54 -1.43 6.34
C VAL A 342 26.65 -1.34 7.41
N SER A 343 26.36 -1.77 8.65
CA SER A 343 27.36 -1.83 9.75
C SER A 343 28.50 -2.79 9.38
N ASP A 344 28.19 -4.00 8.90
CA ASP A 344 29.19 -4.96 8.42
C ASP A 344 30.09 -4.37 7.32
N ALA A 345 29.50 -3.66 6.36
CA ALA A 345 30.23 -3.02 5.29
C ALA A 345 31.14 -1.88 5.80
N ILE A 346 30.71 -1.13 6.83
CA ILE A 346 31.52 -0.09 7.50
C ILE A 346 32.70 -0.73 8.19
N GLU A 347 32.49 -1.74 9.02
CA GLU A 347 33.54 -2.43 9.77
C GLU A 347 34.59 -3.07 8.85
N ALA A 348 34.16 -3.67 7.73
CA ALA A 348 35.01 -4.29 6.73
C ALA A 348 35.84 -3.29 5.91
N SER A 349 35.54 -2.00 5.95
CA SER A 349 36.09 -1.00 5.01
C SER A 349 36.69 0.25 5.66
N MET A 350 36.32 0.57 6.90
CA MET A 350 36.64 1.83 7.57
C MET A 350 37.28 1.60 8.92
N LYS A 351 38.21 2.48 9.33
CA LYS A 351 38.75 2.51 10.66
C LYS A 351 37.85 3.31 11.60
N THR A 352 37.82 2.90 12.85
CA THR A 352 37.22 3.70 13.93
C THR A 352 38.04 4.97 14.17
N ARG A 353 37.39 6.07 14.49
CA ARG A 353 38.01 7.36 14.83
C ARG A 353 38.58 7.34 16.24
#